data_2669c1ee941bd90fcdfee452039daff7
#
_entry.id   2669c1ee941bd90fcdfee452039daff7
#
_cell.length_a   1.000
_cell.length_b   1.000
_cell.length_c   1.000
_cell.angle_alpha   90.00
_cell.angle_beta   90.00
_cell.angle_gamma   90.00
#
_symmetry.space_group_name_H-M   'P 1'
#
loop_
_entity.id
_entity.type
_entity.pdbx_description
1 polymer ?
#
loop_
_entity_poly.entity_id
_entity_poly.type
_entity_poly.pdbx_seq_one_letter_code
_entity_poly.pdbx_strand_id
1 'polypeptide(L)'
;MNREGEIPTKENFEAIINYKNTGSLNLILEINKNEILESGTCEDIIEFTKSLYHNNWLINTCWQGWTSEAEYYFGNPELIKSADIETIRKILTVHVRIDRLFPGEIADLIKRGYILKILERIETLKTF
;
A
#
# COMPACT_ATOMS: atom_id res chain seq x y z
N MET A 1 7.22 -8.92 -14.89
CA MET A 1 6.35 -7.80 -15.29
C MET A 1 4.91 -8.07 -14.88
N ASN A 2 4.28 -7.09 -14.26
CA ASN A 2 2.89 -7.24 -13.84
C ASN A 2 1.95 -7.18 -15.03
N ARG A 3 0.92 -8.02 -14.99
CA ARG A 3 -0.13 -8.02 -15.98
C ARG A 3 -1.46 -7.83 -15.28
N GLU A 4 -2.38 -7.17 -15.97
CA GLU A 4 -3.74 -7.05 -15.50
C GLU A 4 -4.32 -8.45 -15.28
N GLY A 5 -4.92 -8.67 -14.13
CA GLY A 5 -5.51 -9.96 -13.78
C GLY A 5 -4.58 -10.97 -13.14
N GLU A 6 -3.27 -10.69 -13.10
CA GLU A 6 -2.34 -11.59 -12.43
C GLU A 6 -2.58 -11.55 -10.91
N ILE A 7 -2.66 -12.71 -10.29
CA ILE A 7 -2.90 -12.84 -8.85
C ILE A 7 -1.56 -12.91 -8.11
N PRO A 8 -1.40 -12.22 -6.97
CA PRO A 8 -0.17 -12.31 -6.19
C PRO A 8 0.15 -13.75 -5.79
N THR A 9 1.42 -14.12 -5.98
CA THR A 9 1.94 -15.43 -5.60
C THR A 9 2.41 -15.44 -4.15
N LYS A 10 2.83 -16.60 -3.65
CA LYS A 10 3.44 -16.71 -2.32
C LYS A 10 4.57 -15.70 -2.14
N GLU A 11 5.46 -15.59 -3.11
CA GLU A 11 6.59 -14.66 -3.06
C GLU A 11 6.12 -13.22 -3.04
N ASN A 12 5.05 -12.91 -3.77
CA ASN A 12 4.47 -11.56 -3.79
C ASN A 12 3.87 -11.19 -2.43
N PHE A 13 3.25 -12.15 -1.74
CA PHE A 13 2.76 -11.93 -0.39
C PHE A 13 3.92 -11.67 0.56
N GLU A 14 4.92 -12.54 0.53
CA GLU A 14 6.05 -12.47 1.46
C GLU A 14 6.85 -11.19 1.31
N ALA A 15 7.07 -10.73 0.07
CA ALA A 15 7.80 -9.51 -0.19
C ALA A 15 7.15 -8.29 0.48
N ILE A 16 5.83 -8.23 0.49
CA ILE A 16 5.10 -7.10 1.06
C ILE A 16 4.95 -7.26 2.58
N ILE A 17 4.62 -8.46 3.05
CA ILE A 17 4.49 -8.73 4.48
C ILE A 17 5.80 -8.46 5.22
N ASN A 18 6.93 -8.63 4.54
CA ASN A 18 8.22 -8.39 5.14
C ASN A 18 8.38 -6.95 5.67
N TYR A 19 7.77 -5.97 5.03
CA TYR A 19 7.79 -4.59 5.53
C TYR A 19 7.14 -4.48 6.91
N LYS A 20 6.10 -5.27 7.16
CA LYS A 20 5.45 -5.32 8.47
C LYS A 20 6.34 -6.04 9.48
N ASN A 21 6.84 -7.22 9.11
CA ASN A 21 7.57 -8.09 10.04
C ASN A 21 8.91 -7.50 10.49
N THR A 22 9.55 -6.71 9.66
CA THR A 22 10.82 -6.06 10.00
C THR A 22 10.67 -4.71 10.68
N GLY A 23 9.44 -4.18 10.76
CA GLY A 23 9.19 -2.85 11.28
C GLY A 23 9.74 -1.74 10.38
N SER A 24 10.07 -2.04 9.13
CA SER A 24 10.68 -1.10 8.20
C SER A 24 9.86 0.15 7.97
N LEU A 25 8.53 0.04 7.97
CA LEU A 25 7.68 1.21 7.70
C LEU A 25 7.88 2.34 8.72
N ASN A 26 7.96 2.00 10.00
CA ASN A 26 8.19 2.99 11.03
C ASN A 26 9.59 3.63 10.89
N LEU A 27 10.59 2.81 10.58
CA LEU A 27 11.95 3.29 10.38
C LEU A 27 12.05 4.24 9.20
N ILE A 28 11.30 3.98 8.12
CA ILE A 28 11.28 4.86 6.95
C ILE A 28 10.88 6.28 7.36
N LEU A 29 9.82 6.42 8.15
CA LEU A 29 9.34 7.73 8.57
C LEU A 29 10.35 8.43 9.48
N GLU A 30 10.99 7.68 10.36
CA GLU A 30 11.91 8.22 11.34
C GLU A 30 13.21 8.71 10.69
N ILE A 31 13.80 7.86 9.86
CA ILE A 31 15.08 8.16 9.20
C ILE A 31 14.93 9.29 8.17
N ASN A 32 13.80 9.36 7.49
CA ASN A 32 13.59 10.31 6.39
C ASN A 32 12.69 11.47 6.76
N LYS A 33 12.57 11.78 8.04
CA LYS A 33 11.62 12.77 8.54
C LYS A 33 11.74 14.12 7.85
N ASN A 34 12.95 14.64 7.71
CA ASN A 34 13.15 15.96 7.12
C ASN A 34 12.83 15.98 5.63
N GLU A 35 13.26 14.96 4.92
CA GLU A 35 12.97 14.86 3.49
C GLU A 35 11.46 14.77 3.23
N ILE A 36 10.75 13.98 4.03
CA ILE A 36 9.30 13.83 3.91
C ILE A 36 8.61 15.17 4.21
N LEU A 37 9.07 15.92 5.19
CA LEU A 37 8.51 17.23 5.49
C LEU A 37 8.69 18.21 4.34
N GLU A 38 9.80 18.14 3.62
CA GLU A 38 10.09 19.06 2.52
C GLU A 38 9.39 18.66 1.21
N SER A 39 9.40 17.37 0.87
CA SER A 39 8.95 16.91 -0.44
C SER A 39 7.72 16.02 -0.41
N GLY A 40 7.28 15.59 0.78
CA GLY A 40 6.16 14.66 0.93
C GLY A 40 6.54 13.20 0.77
N THR A 41 7.76 12.90 0.29
CA THR A 41 8.18 11.53 0.04
C THR A 41 9.69 11.38 0.26
N CYS A 42 10.19 10.16 0.07
CA CYS A 42 11.61 9.86 0.14
C CYS A 42 11.89 8.61 -0.68
N GLU A 43 13.15 8.31 -0.93
CA GLU A 43 13.54 7.14 -1.71
C GLU A 43 12.97 5.83 -1.17
N ASP A 44 12.97 5.67 0.15
CA ASP A 44 12.46 4.44 0.76
C ASP A 44 10.97 4.25 0.51
N ILE A 45 10.18 5.33 0.49
CA ILE A 45 8.75 5.26 0.16
C ILE A 45 8.58 4.91 -1.32
N ILE A 46 9.39 5.51 -2.18
CA ILE A 46 9.37 5.20 -3.61
C ILE A 46 9.68 3.72 -3.83
N GLU A 47 10.68 3.18 -3.14
CA GLU A 47 11.01 1.76 -3.22
C GLU A 47 9.87 0.87 -2.73
N PHE A 48 9.18 1.28 -1.68
CA PHE A 48 8.02 0.54 -1.19
C PHE A 48 6.91 0.49 -2.27
N THR A 49 6.61 1.62 -2.92
CA THR A 49 5.58 1.64 -3.96
C THR A 49 6.00 0.83 -5.18
N LYS A 50 7.29 0.85 -5.54
CA LYS A 50 7.81 -0.01 -6.61
C LYS A 50 7.66 -1.49 -6.26
N SER A 51 7.89 -1.84 -4.99
CA SER A 51 7.70 -3.21 -4.52
C SER A 51 6.24 -3.66 -4.66
N LEU A 52 5.30 -2.77 -4.35
CA LEU A 52 3.88 -3.07 -4.56
C LEU A 52 3.60 -3.37 -6.04
N TYR A 53 4.14 -2.56 -6.93
CA TYR A 53 3.97 -2.76 -8.37
C TYR A 53 4.59 -4.08 -8.84
N HIS A 54 5.83 -4.33 -8.47
CA HIS A 54 6.56 -5.53 -8.93
C HIS A 54 6.01 -6.83 -8.35
N ASN A 55 5.27 -6.75 -7.25
CA ASN A 55 4.72 -7.93 -6.58
C ASN A 55 3.21 -8.08 -6.79
N ASN A 56 2.68 -7.51 -7.87
CA ASN A 56 1.29 -7.69 -8.30
C ASN A 56 0.25 -7.14 -7.33
N TRP A 57 0.60 -6.14 -6.52
CA TRP A 57 -0.32 -5.51 -5.59
C TRP A 57 -0.98 -4.26 -6.15
N LEU A 58 -0.55 -3.79 -7.33
CA LEU A 58 -1.21 -2.70 -8.04
C LEU A 58 -1.80 -3.25 -9.33
N ILE A 59 -2.97 -2.76 -9.69
CA ILE A 59 -3.68 -3.23 -10.89
C ILE A 59 -3.94 -2.09 -11.84
N ASN A 60 -4.06 -2.42 -13.12
CA ASN A 60 -4.42 -1.45 -14.15
C ASN A 60 -5.95 -1.35 -14.18
N THR A 61 -6.49 -0.41 -13.43
CA THR A 61 -7.93 -0.20 -13.31
C THR A 61 -8.24 1.28 -13.45
N CYS A 62 -9.52 1.59 -13.67
CA CYS A 62 -10.00 2.98 -13.65
C CYS A 62 -10.04 3.43 -12.18
N TRP A 63 -8.89 3.78 -11.64
CA TRP A 63 -8.73 4.10 -10.23
C TRP A 63 -9.55 5.34 -9.82
N GLN A 64 -9.78 6.28 -10.75
CA GLN A 64 -10.59 7.46 -10.47
C GLN A 64 -12.03 7.09 -10.13
N GLY A 65 -12.55 6.04 -10.78
CA GLY A 65 -13.89 5.55 -10.49
C GLY A 65 -14.01 4.83 -9.16
N TRP A 66 -12.87 4.55 -8.52
CA TRP A 66 -12.85 3.81 -7.25
C TRP A 66 -12.42 4.67 -6.05
N THR A 67 -12.23 5.97 -6.25
CA THR A 67 -11.78 6.86 -5.17
C THR A 67 -12.77 6.94 -4.01
N SER A 68 -14.07 6.97 -4.29
CA SER A 68 -15.08 7.05 -3.23
C SER A 68 -15.06 5.82 -2.33
N GLU A 69 -14.91 4.62 -2.91
CA GLU A 69 -14.80 3.38 -2.15
C GLU A 69 -13.51 3.35 -1.34
N ALA A 70 -12.40 3.80 -1.92
CA ALA A 70 -11.14 3.86 -1.20
C ALA A 70 -11.23 4.80 0.00
N GLU A 71 -11.88 5.96 -0.15
CA GLU A 71 -12.11 6.88 0.95
C GLU A 71 -13.02 6.27 2.02
N TYR A 72 -14.02 5.50 1.61
CA TYR A 72 -14.91 4.83 2.54
C TYR A 72 -14.15 3.83 3.41
N TYR A 73 -13.27 3.04 2.82
CA TYR A 73 -12.42 2.13 3.59
C TYR A 73 -11.45 2.89 4.49
N PHE A 74 -10.89 3.98 4.02
CA PHE A 74 -9.98 4.79 4.83
C PHE A 74 -10.70 5.39 6.05
N GLY A 75 -11.93 5.86 5.86
CA GLY A 75 -12.75 6.40 6.95
C GLY A 75 -13.31 5.33 7.89
N ASN A 76 -13.27 4.06 7.47
CA ASN A 76 -13.77 2.93 8.25
C ASN A 76 -12.74 1.79 8.23
N PRO A 77 -11.55 1.97 8.85
CA PRO A 77 -10.46 1.00 8.71
C PRO A 77 -10.80 -0.41 9.19
N GLU A 78 -11.84 -0.55 10.01
CA GLU A 78 -12.31 -1.87 10.46
C GLU A 78 -12.70 -2.77 9.28
N LEU A 79 -13.16 -2.17 8.19
CA LEU A 79 -13.59 -2.92 7.01
C LEU A 79 -12.45 -3.62 6.30
N ILE A 80 -11.20 -3.17 6.51
CA ILE A 80 -10.03 -3.81 5.94
C ILE A 80 -9.92 -5.26 6.40
N LYS A 81 -10.38 -5.56 7.61
CA LYS A 81 -10.30 -6.92 8.19
C LYS A 81 -11.10 -7.95 7.40
N SER A 82 -12.05 -7.52 6.58
CA SER A 82 -12.85 -8.43 5.76
C SER A 82 -12.70 -8.18 4.26
N ALA A 83 -11.76 -7.32 3.86
CA ALA A 83 -11.52 -7.03 2.45
C ALA A 83 -10.84 -8.23 1.77
N ASP A 84 -11.25 -8.53 0.54
CA ASP A 84 -10.60 -9.58 -0.25
C ASP A 84 -9.36 -9.03 -0.98
N ILE A 85 -8.64 -9.93 -1.65
CA ILE A 85 -7.40 -9.56 -2.35
C ILE A 85 -7.66 -8.48 -3.40
N GLU A 86 -8.73 -8.61 -4.17
CA GLU A 86 -9.04 -7.66 -5.23
C GLU A 86 -9.34 -6.27 -4.66
N THR A 87 -10.09 -6.21 -3.56
CA THR A 87 -10.38 -4.95 -2.88
C THR A 87 -9.10 -4.30 -2.36
N ILE A 88 -8.22 -5.09 -1.75
CA ILE A 88 -6.92 -4.60 -1.25
C ILE A 88 -6.10 -4.01 -2.40
N ARG A 89 -6.04 -4.71 -3.52
CA ARG A 89 -5.29 -4.24 -4.69
C ARG A 89 -5.84 -2.92 -5.23
N LYS A 90 -7.16 -2.78 -5.27
CA LYS A 90 -7.80 -1.53 -5.71
C LYS A 90 -7.49 -0.38 -4.75
N ILE A 91 -7.59 -0.62 -3.45
CA ILE A 91 -7.26 0.39 -2.44
C ILE A 91 -5.82 0.85 -2.59
N LEU A 92 -4.88 -0.08 -2.68
CA LEU A 92 -3.47 0.26 -2.83
C LEU A 92 -3.22 1.04 -4.13
N THR A 93 -3.86 0.64 -5.21
CA THR A 93 -3.72 1.32 -6.50
C THR A 93 -4.19 2.78 -6.41
N VAL A 94 -5.36 3.02 -5.80
CA VAL A 94 -5.88 4.38 -5.65
C VAL A 94 -4.90 5.25 -4.88
N HIS A 95 -4.43 4.79 -3.72
CA HIS A 95 -3.55 5.60 -2.88
C HIS A 95 -2.19 5.84 -3.50
N VAL A 96 -1.63 4.85 -4.21
CA VAL A 96 -0.37 5.05 -4.92
C VAL A 96 -0.52 6.06 -6.06
N ARG A 97 -1.63 6.02 -6.79
CA ARG A 97 -1.89 6.99 -7.85
C ARG A 97 -2.06 8.41 -7.30
N ILE A 98 -2.77 8.54 -6.17
CA ILE A 98 -2.90 9.83 -5.51
C ILE A 98 -1.54 10.36 -5.09
N ASP A 99 -0.69 9.51 -4.54
CA ASP A 99 0.65 9.91 -4.11
C ASP A 99 1.51 10.45 -5.26
N ARG A 100 1.36 9.88 -6.45
CA ARG A 100 2.08 10.37 -7.63
C ARG A 100 1.67 11.78 -8.02
N LEU A 101 0.40 12.12 -7.84
CA LEU A 101 -0.12 13.44 -8.15
C LEU A 101 0.14 14.45 -7.02
N PHE A 102 0.07 13.97 -5.79
CA PHE A 102 0.21 14.80 -4.58
C PHE A 102 1.10 14.05 -3.59
N PRO A 103 2.43 14.20 -3.69
CA PRO A 103 3.35 13.50 -2.79
C PRO A 103 3.03 13.76 -1.33
N GLY A 104 3.01 12.69 -0.53
CA GLY A 104 2.65 12.76 0.89
C GLY A 104 1.53 11.82 1.26
N GLU A 105 0.78 11.31 0.29
CA GLU A 105 -0.32 10.39 0.57
C GLU A 105 0.17 9.12 1.26
N ILE A 106 1.16 8.44 0.68
CA ILE A 106 1.66 7.18 1.24
C ILE A 106 2.34 7.41 2.59
N ALA A 107 3.13 8.49 2.73
CA ALA A 107 3.76 8.81 4.01
C ALA A 107 2.70 9.01 5.10
N ASP A 108 1.62 9.71 4.79
CA ASP A 108 0.54 9.95 5.73
C ASP A 108 -0.16 8.65 6.13
N LEU A 109 -0.42 7.77 5.16
CA LEU A 109 -1.06 6.49 5.44
C LEU A 109 -0.18 5.57 6.30
N ILE A 110 1.14 5.62 6.11
CA ILE A 110 2.07 4.90 6.97
C ILE A 110 1.99 5.46 8.38
N LYS A 111 2.03 6.77 8.51
CA LYS A 111 2.00 7.45 9.80
C LYS A 111 0.72 7.15 10.59
N ARG A 112 -0.41 7.05 9.91
CA ARG A 112 -1.71 6.76 10.53
C ARG A 112 -1.91 5.28 10.84
N GLY A 113 -0.98 4.42 10.43
CA GLY A 113 -1.10 2.98 10.64
C GLY A 113 -2.02 2.28 9.65
N TYR A 114 -2.51 2.98 8.64
CA TYR A 114 -3.42 2.39 7.65
C TYR A 114 -2.72 1.38 6.76
N ILE A 115 -1.50 1.71 6.30
CA ILE A 115 -0.70 0.76 5.52
C ILE A 115 -0.44 -0.50 6.34
N LEU A 116 -0.11 -0.36 7.63
CA LEU A 116 0.10 -1.51 8.49
C LEU A 116 -1.14 -2.40 8.58
N LYS A 117 -2.33 -1.81 8.71
CA LYS A 117 -3.58 -2.57 8.71
C LYS A 117 -3.78 -3.36 7.41
N ILE A 118 -3.45 -2.76 6.29
CA ILE A 118 -3.52 -3.43 4.99
C ILE A 118 -2.56 -4.62 4.95
N LEU A 119 -1.32 -4.43 5.42
CA LEU A 119 -0.34 -5.52 5.44
C LEU A 119 -0.76 -6.64 6.39
N GLU A 120 -1.38 -6.31 7.52
CA GLU A 120 -1.93 -7.30 8.44
C GLU A 120 -3.03 -8.12 7.76
N ARG A 121 -3.89 -7.47 6.99
CA ARG A 121 -4.93 -8.18 6.24
C ARG A 121 -4.32 -9.08 5.16
N ILE A 122 -3.31 -8.58 4.43
CA ILE A 122 -2.60 -9.37 3.44
C ILE A 122 -2.05 -10.64 4.09
N GLU A 123 -1.47 -10.52 5.27
CA GLU A 123 -0.94 -11.67 5.99
C GLU A 123 -2.04 -12.69 6.31
N THR A 124 -3.23 -12.24 6.72
CA THR A 124 -4.33 -13.17 6.99
C THR A 124 -4.89 -13.83 5.74
N LEU A 125 -4.74 -13.19 4.58
CA LEU A 125 -5.18 -13.74 3.30
C LEU A 125 -4.19 -14.73 2.70
N LYS A 126 -2.98 -14.82 3.26
CA LYS A 126 -1.95 -15.73 2.78
C LYS A 126 -2.35 -17.17 3.11
N THR A 127 -2.49 -17.99 2.07
CA THR A 127 -2.95 -19.37 2.22
C THR A 127 -1.89 -20.41 1.83
N PHE A 128 -0.66 -19.98 1.73
CA PHE A 128 0.45 -20.84 1.27
C PHE A 128 1.19 -21.49 2.43
#